data_6274983e1e9b474a0d809e8591c57ad5
#
_entry.id   6274983e1e9b474a0d809e8591c57ad5
#
_cell.length_a   1.000
_cell.length_b   1.000
_cell.length_c   1.000
_cell.angle_alpha   90.00
_cell.angle_beta   90.00
_cell.angle_gamma   90.00
#
_symmetry.space_group_name_H-M   'P 1'
#
loop_
_entity.id
_entity.type
_entity.pdbx_description
1 polymer ?
#
loop_
_entity_poly.entity_id
_entity_poly.type
_entity_poly.pdbx_seq_one_letter_code
_entity_poly.pdbx_strand_id
1 'polypeptide(L)'
;IAPLSTVGYNFGYTAPIQGAPANDNGVVRTYSGSGSYNNLYLGLGANPWKGLHLGLNTAFVFGHTTQSRQLTYLSTGALNSSHNENLHLRGFKLTAGAQYEFKLDTTGTRSLVLGATFTPEYRYSSERTIVRQDFSSSSSETMRNDTITNGRYTSPLQIGAGLSYRVANSWMVGADVRYTQWSKAQFEDLEAQFKD
;
A
#
# COMPACT_ATOMS: atom_id res chain seq x y z
N ILE A 1 15.73 -4.06 5.91
CA ILE A 1 14.53 -4.14 5.05
C ILE A 1 13.33 -4.37 5.97
N ALA A 2 12.26 -3.63 5.76
CA ALA A 2 11.02 -3.79 6.51
C ALA A 2 9.82 -3.82 5.56
N PRO A 3 8.77 -4.63 5.85
CA PRO A 3 7.56 -4.59 5.07
C PRO A 3 6.84 -3.25 5.27
N LEU A 4 6.36 -2.66 4.18
CA LEU A 4 5.54 -1.46 4.19
C LEU A 4 4.06 -1.83 4.21
N SER A 5 3.69 -2.80 3.38
CA SER A 5 2.33 -3.33 3.26
C SER A 5 2.38 -4.72 2.69
N THR A 6 1.48 -5.58 3.13
CA THR A 6 1.32 -6.95 2.61
C THR A 6 -0.13 -7.20 2.27
N VAL A 7 -0.35 -7.95 1.21
CA VAL A 7 -1.67 -8.41 0.77
C VAL A 7 -1.64 -9.93 0.73
N GLY A 8 -2.64 -10.57 1.33
CA GLY A 8 -2.79 -12.02 1.30
C GLY A 8 -4.24 -12.39 1.58
N TYR A 9 -4.98 -12.74 0.54
CA TYR A 9 -6.33 -13.27 0.67
C TYR A 9 -6.64 -14.23 -0.47
N ASN A 10 -7.50 -15.20 -0.19
CA ASN A 10 -8.08 -16.10 -1.18
C ASN A 10 -9.45 -16.55 -0.67
N PHE A 11 -10.48 -16.18 -1.38
CA PHE A 11 -11.85 -16.60 -1.07
C PHE A 11 -12.69 -16.73 -2.33
N GLY A 12 -13.70 -17.58 -2.26
CA GLY A 12 -14.65 -17.76 -3.35
C GLY A 12 -16.04 -18.09 -2.81
N TYR A 13 -17.01 -17.83 -3.62
CA TYR A 13 -18.40 -18.19 -3.33
C TYR A 13 -19.16 -18.50 -4.64
N THR A 14 -20.20 -19.32 -4.48
CA THR A 14 -21.14 -19.62 -5.57
C THR A 14 -22.35 -18.70 -5.47
N ALA A 15 -22.73 -18.10 -6.58
CA ALA A 15 -23.91 -17.25 -6.68
C ALA A 15 -24.84 -17.76 -7.78
N PRO A 16 -26.17 -17.69 -7.59
CA PRO A 16 -27.12 -17.98 -8.64
C PRO A 16 -27.03 -16.91 -9.75
N ILE A 17 -27.29 -17.30 -10.97
CA ILE A 17 -27.41 -16.38 -12.11
C ILE A 17 -28.81 -15.80 -12.12
N GLN A 18 -28.92 -14.49 -12.04
CA GLN A 18 -30.22 -13.82 -12.04
C GLN A 18 -30.92 -13.97 -13.39
N GLY A 19 -32.12 -14.50 -13.39
CA GLY A 19 -32.89 -14.76 -14.61
C GLY A 19 -32.59 -16.08 -15.34
N ALA A 20 -31.69 -16.90 -14.78
CA ALA A 20 -31.42 -18.24 -15.33
C ALA A 20 -32.50 -19.27 -14.93
N PRO A 21 -32.67 -20.35 -15.70
CA PRO A 21 -33.55 -21.46 -15.35
C PRO A 21 -33.18 -22.08 -14.00
N ALA A 22 -34.14 -22.66 -13.28
CA ALA A 22 -33.95 -23.23 -11.94
C ALA A 22 -32.91 -24.38 -11.86
N ASN A 23 -32.52 -24.95 -12.99
CA ASN A 23 -31.50 -25.99 -13.12
C ASN A 23 -30.13 -25.47 -13.52
N ASP A 24 -29.94 -24.14 -13.57
CA ASP A 24 -28.62 -23.57 -13.79
C ASP A 24 -27.78 -23.67 -12.50
N ASN A 25 -26.60 -24.27 -12.62
CA ASN A 25 -25.70 -24.56 -11.48
C ASN A 25 -25.03 -23.30 -10.88
N GLY A 26 -25.30 -22.12 -11.45
CA GLY A 26 -24.75 -20.87 -10.94
C GLY A 26 -23.35 -20.53 -11.44
N VAL A 27 -22.75 -19.58 -10.77
CA VAL A 27 -21.41 -19.06 -11.09
C VAL A 27 -20.53 -19.05 -9.84
N VAL A 28 -19.32 -19.56 -9.96
CA VAL A 28 -18.28 -19.46 -8.92
C VAL A 28 -17.46 -18.21 -9.15
N ARG A 29 -17.39 -17.37 -8.15
CA ARG A 29 -16.55 -16.16 -8.12
C ARG A 29 -15.40 -16.40 -7.16
N THR A 30 -14.16 -16.31 -7.68
CA THR A 30 -12.94 -16.45 -6.88
C THR A 30 -12.17 -15.15 -6.90
N TYR A 31 -11.70 -14.74 -5.73
CA TYR A 31 -10.89 -13.55 -5.52
C TYR A 31 -9.64 -13.95 -4.77
N SER A 32 -8.49 -13.59 -5.30
CA SER A 32 -7.23 -13.76 -4.61
C SER A 32 -6.35 -12.52 -4.76
N GLY A 33 -5.55 -12.28 -3.75
CA GLY A 33 -4.57 -11.21 -3.77
C GLY A 33 -3.34 -11.64 -3.00
N SER A 34 -2.17 -11.33 -3.52
CA SER A 34 -0.89 -11.62 -2.90
C SER A 34 0.14 -10.56 -3.24
N GLY A 35 1.20 -10.50 -2.45
CA GLY A 35 2.32 -9.61 -2.68
C GLY A 35 2.62 -8.69 -1.53
N SER A 36 3.66 -7.89 -1.68
CA SER A 36 4.10 -6.95 -0.65
C SER A 36 4.90 -5.80 -1.25
N TYR A 37 4.84 -4.68 -0.57
CA TYR A 37 5.77 -3.58 -0.73
C TYR A 37 6.73 -3.55 0.44
N ASN A 38 8.00 -3.34 0.16
CA ASN A 38 9.07 -3.34 1.15
C ASN A 38 9.84 -2.03 1.11
N ASN A 39 10.48 -1.70 2.23
CA ASN A 39 11.39 -0.58 2.37
C ASN A 39 12.80 -1.07 2.65
N LEU A 40 13.77 -0.59 1.89
CA LEU A 40 15.16 -0.55 2.29
C LEU A 40 15.44 0.88 2.77
N TYR A 41 15.75 1.07 4.04
CA TYR A 41 15.93 2.40 4.61
C TYR A 41 17.30 2.59 5.25
N LEU A 42 17.77 3.83 5.20
CA LEU A 42 18.95 4.31 5.86
C LEU A 42 18.59 5.59 6.62
N GLY A 43 18.91 5.63 7.91
CA GLY A 43 18.64 6.77 8.78
C GLY A 43 19.93 7.35 9.34
N LEU A 44 19.95 8.68 9.45
CA LEU A 44 20.99 9.44 10.12
C LEU A 44 20.34 10.26 11.24
N GLY A 45 21.00 10.31 12.39
CA GLY A 45 20.60 11.10 13.54
C GLY A 45 21.73 11.98 14.02
N ALA A 46 21.39 13.17 14.51
CA ALA A 46 22.33 14.12 15.09
C ALA A 46 21.72 14.79 16.32
N ASN A 47 22.58 15.10 17.29
CA ASN A 47 22.22 15.83 18.51
C ASN A 47 23.00 17.14 18.54
N PRO A 48 22.55 18.19 17.78
CA PRO A 48 23.31 19.43 17.66
C PRO A 48 23.37 20.23 18.97
N TRP A 49 22.35 20.09 19.82
CA TRP A 49 22.29 20.72 21.14
C TRP A 49 21.73 19.78 22.18
N LYS A 50 21.98 20.10 23.47
CA LYS A 50 21.39 19.35 24.59
C LYS A 50 19.85 19.33 24.47
N GLY A 51 19.30 18.13 24.45
CA GLY A 51 17.85 17.92 24.36
C GLY A 51 17.27 17.94 22.93
N LEU A 52 17.99 18.46 21.93
CA LEU A 52 17.52 18.46 20.55
C LEU A 52 18.11 17.26 19.79
N HIS A 53 17.22 16.46 19.20
CA HIS A 53 17.54 15.33 18.35
C HIS A 53 16.92 15.54 16.98
N LEU A 54 17.74 15.49 15.95
CA LEU A 54 17.32 15.58 14.55
C LEU A 54 17.55 14.25 13.86
N GLY A 55 16.63 13.86 13.00
CA GLY A 55 16.73 12.61 12.24
C GLY A 55 16.33 12.82 10.78
N LEU A 56 17.04 12.16 9.91
CA LEU A 56 16.70 12.07 8.49
C LEU A 56 16.73 10.60 8.09
N ASN A 57 15.63 10.14 7.50
CA ASN A 57 15.49 8.77 7.04
C ASN A 57 15.14 8.77 5.55
N THR A 58 15.97 8.14 4.75
CA THR A 58 15.68 7.86 3.35
C THR A 58 15.32 6.39 3.19
N ALA A 59 14.31 6.10 2.38
CA ALA A 59 13.86 4.76 2.09
C ALA A 59 13.67 4.54 0.61
N PHE A 60 14.15 3.41 0.10
CA PHE A 60 13.80 2.91 -1.21
C PHE A 60 12.62 1.94 -1.05
N VAL A 61 11.49 2.31 -1.62
CA VAL A 61 10.25 1.52 -1.65
C VAL A 61 10.23 0.69 -2.92
N PHE A 62 9.95 -0.61 -2.81
CA PHE A 62 9.85 -1.52 -3.94
C PHE A 62 8.94 -2.70 -3.62
N GLY A 63 8.37 -3.29 -4.66
CA GLY A 63 7.54 -4.48 -4.52
C GLY A 63 6.43 -4.53 -5.56
N HIS A 64 5.61 -5.55 -5.42
CA HIS A 64 4.46 -5.72 -6.28
C HIS A 64 3.30 -6.36 -5.52
N THR A 65 2.11 -6.16 -6.03
CA THR A 65 0.89 -6.85 -5.62
C THR A 65 0.19 -7.42 -6.84
N THR A 66 -0.30 -8.64 -6.71
CA THR A 66 -1.11 -9.32 -7.73
C THR A 66 -2.51 -9.52 -7.19
N GLN A 67 -3.51 -9.10 -7.96
CA GLN A 67 -4.92 -9.35 -7.66
C GLN A 67 -5.52 -10.16 -8.81
N SER A 68 -6.23 -11.22 -8.47
CA SER A 68 -6.91 -12.07 -9.43
C SER A 68 -8.39 -12.16 -9.10
N ARG A 69 -9.21 -12.03 -10.12
CA ARG A 69 -10.65 -12.26 -10.06
C ARG A 69 -11.01 -13.26 -11.14
N GLN A 70 -11.66 -14.33 -10.77
CA GLN A 70 -12.10 -15.36 -11.70
C GLN A 70 -13.60 -15.58 -11.58
N LEU A 71 -14.24 -15.69 -12.71
CA LEU A 71 -15.65 -16.02 -12.88
C LEU A 71 -15.74 -17.34 -13.63
N THR A 72 -16.28 -18.36 -13.00
CA THR A 72 -16.43 -19.69 -13.60
C THR A 72 -17.89 -20.09 -13.58
N TYR A 73 -18.45 -20.27 -14.77
CA TYR A 73 -19.81 -20.76 -14.92
C TYR A 73 -19.82 -22.27 -14.75
N LEU A 74 -20.78 -22.78 -13.99
CA LEU A 74 -20.97 -24.22 -13.76
C LEU A 74 -21.77 -24.89 -14.87
N SER A 75 -22.41 -24.09 -15.74
CA SER A 75 -23.11 -24.58 -16.92
C SER A 75 -22.16 -24.80 -18.11
N THR A 76 -22.40 -25.84 -18.89
CA THR A 76 -21.64 -26.13 -20.09
C THR A 76 -21.90 -25.12 -21.20
N GLY A 77 -20.82 -24.68 -21.89
CA GLY A 77 -20.90 -23.78 -23.03
C GLY A 77 -20.82 -22.28 -22.71
N ALA A 78 -20.79 -21.90 -21.43
CA ALA A 78 -20.56 -20.52 -21.03
C ALA A 78 -19.05 -20.18 -21.06
N LEU A 79 -18.76 -18.92 -21.39
CA LEU A 79 -17.38 -18.40 -21.31
C LEU A 79 -17.07 -17.99 -19.87
N ASN A 80 -16.02 -18.59 -19.33
CA ASN A 80 -15.41 -18.17 -18.06
C ASN A 80 -14.54 -16.96 -18.31
N SER A 81 -14.34 -16.14 -17.29
CA SER A 81 -13.42 -15.01 -17.40
C SER A 81 -12.46 -14.92 -16.21
N SER A 82 -11.26 -14.48 -16.48
CA SER A 82 -10.29 -14.11 -15.48
C SER A 82 -9.75 -12.71 -15.71
N HIS A 83 -9.55 -11.98 -14.63
CA HIS A 83 -8.95 -10.66 -14.61
C HIS A 83 -7.81 -10.66 -13.60
N ASN A 84 -6.60 -10.58 -14.08
CA ASN A 84 -5.39 -10.53 -13.29
C ASN A 84 -4.77 -9.14 -13.41
N GLU A 85 -4.54 -8.51 -12.27
CA GLU A 85 -3.91 -7.20 -12.17
C GLU A 85 -2.63 -7.33 -11.35
N ASN A 86 -1.52 -6.89 -11.91
CA ASN A 86 -0.23 -6.84 -11.24
C ASN A 86 0.26 -5.40 -11.20
N LEU A 87 0.51 -4.89 -9.99
CA LEU A 87 0.97 -3.52 -9.75
C LEU A 87 2.35 -3.54 -9.11
N HIS A 88 3.35 -3.08 -9.85
CA HIS A 88 4.70 -2.83 -9.36
C HIS A 88 4.85 -1.38 -8.95
N LEU A 89 5.47 -1.14 -7.79
CA LEU A 89 5.85 0.21 -7.35
C LEU A 89 7.33 0.24 -6.99
N ARG A 90 7.99 1.35 -7.35
CA ARG A 90 9.37 1.63 -6.96
C ARG A 90 9.62 3.13 -6.85
N GLY A 91 10.42 3.51 -5.86
CA GLY A 91 10.83 4.91 -5.70
C GLY A 91 11.44 5.21 -4.34
N PHE A 92 11.82 6.44 -4.14
CA PHE A 92 12.46 6.91 -2.92
C PHE A 92 11.48 7.73 -2.08
N LYS A 93 11.67 7.65 -0.77
CA LYS A 93 10.93 8.39 0.24
C LYS A 93 11.92 8.99 1.23
N LEU A 94 11.74 10.24 1.62
CA LEU A 94 12.50 10.91 2.64
C LEU A 94 11.58 11.29 3.81
N THR A 95 12.02 11.08 5.04
CA THR A 95 11.31 11.50 6.23
C THR A 95 12.28 12.24 7.12
N ALA A 96 11.96 13.48 7.46
CA ALA A 96 12.67 14.25 8.47
C ALA A 96 11.95 14.16 9.82
N GLY A 97 12.71 14.14 10.90
CA GLY A 97 12.18 14.13 12.25
C GLY A 97 12.96 15.04 13.16
N ALA A 98 12.27 15.64 14.12
CA ALA A 98 12.89 16.39 15.19
C ALA A 98 12.20 16.06 16.50
N GLN A 99 12.97 15.96 17.56
CA GLN A 99 12.42 15.89 18.91
C GLN A 99 13.24 16.69 19.89
N TYR A 100 12.57 17.21 20.90
CA TYR A 100 13.21 18.00 21.95
C TYR A 100 12.83 17.44 23.32
N GLU A 101 13.84 17.15 24.13
CA GLU A 101 13.68 16.67 25.51
C GLU A 101 13.85 17.83 26.49
N PHE A 102 12.80 18.10 27.25
CA PHE A 102 12.80 19.01 28.37
C PHE A 102 13.04 18.23 29.66
N LYS A 103 14.12 18.49 30.36
CA LYS A 103 14.33 18.00 31.73
C LYS A 103 13.58 18.91 32.68
N LEU A 104 12.56 18.38 33.37
CA LEU A 104 11.68 19.17 34.23
C LEU A 104 12.17 19.28 35.67
N ASP A 105 13.23 18.53 36.00
CA ASP A 105 13.89 18.58 37.30
C ASP A 105 15.40 18.55 37.16
N THR A 106 16.10 18.99 38.22
CA THR A 106 17.55 19.02 38.27
C THR A 106 18.18 17.64 38.36
N THR A 107 17.43 16.65 38.81
CA THR A 107 17.89 15.24 38.96
C THR A 107 17.67 14.44 37.67
N GLY A 108 16.94 15.00 36.66
CA GLY A 108 16.65 14.31 35.40
C GLY A 108 15.66 13.15 35.54
N THR A 109 14.91 13.10 36.65
CA THR A 109 13.94 12.04 36.93
C THR A 109 12.64 12.26 36.19
N ARG A 110 12.36 13.49 35.73
CA ARG A 110 11.17 13.85 34.96
C ARG A 110 11.57 14.50 33.66
N SER A 111 11.05 13.98 32.57
CA SER A 111 11.30 14.56 31.25
C SER A 111 10.01 14.61 30.42
N LEU A 112 9.90 15.65 29.61
CA LEU A 112 8.89 15.81 28.58
C LEU A 112 9.59 15.84 27.24
N VAL A 113 9.17 14.97 26.32
CA VAL A 113 9.69 14.94 24.95
C VAL A 113 8.60 15.38 24.01
N LEU A 114 8.90 16.36 23.19
CA LEU A 114 8.07 16.76 22.04
C LEU A 114 8.74 16.29 20.76
N GLY A 115 7.98 15.70 19.87
CA GLY A 115 8.47 15.20 18.59
C GLY A 115 7.62 15.63 17.43
N ALA A 116 8.26 15.82 16.28
CA ALA A 116 7.57 16.07 15.02
C ALA A 116 8.25 15.28 13.91
N THR A 117 7.45 14.81 12.92
CA THR A 117 7.93 14.14 11.72
C THR A 117 7.29 14.78 10.50
N PHE A 118 8.04 14.83 9.42
CA PHE A 118 7.63 15.39 8.16
C PHE A 118 8.06 14.47 7.02
N THR A 119 7.11 14.06 6.22
CA THR A 119 7.32 13.28 5.00
C THR A 119 6.65 14.05 3.86
N PRO A 120 7.41 14.67 2.96
CA PRO A 120 6.84 15.39 1.83
C PRO A 120 6.08 14.45 0.89
N GLU A 121 5.37 15.01 -0.06
CA GLU A 121 4.77 14.27 -1.16
C GLU A 121 5.85 13.61 -2.02
N TYR A 122 5.63 12.34 -2.39
CA TYR A 122 6.53 11.55 -3.24
C TYR A 122 5.81 10.95 -4.43
N ARG A 123 6.56 10.82 -5.52
CA ARG A 123 6.10 10.14 -6.72
C ARG A 123 6.87 8.85 -6.89
N TYR A 124 6.16 7.74 -6.85
CA TYR A 124 6.69 6.42 -7.16
C TYR A 124 6.40 6.08 -8.61
N SER A 125 7.37 5.47 -9.29
CA SER A 125 7.13 4.85 -10.59
C SER A 125 6.22 3.64 -10.39
N SER A 126 5.15 3.55 -11.17
CA SER A 126 4.24 2.42 -11.17
C SER A 126 4.21 1.76 -12.55
N GLU A 127 4.14 0.43 -12.55
CA GLU A 127 3.86 -0.36 -13.73
C GLU A 127 2.69 -1.26 -13.41
N ARG A 128 1.62 -1.11 -14.16
CA ARG A 128 0.39 -1.87 -13.99
C ARG A 128 0.18 -2.76 -15.20
N THR A 129 0.14 -4.06 -14.98
CA THR A 129 -0.17 -5.06 -15.99
C THR A 129 -1.53 -5.64 -15.71
N ILE A 130 -2.44 -5.53 -16.67
CA ILE A 130 -3.77 -6.12 -16.61
C ILE A 130 -3.85 -7.19 -17.68
N VAL A 131 -4.18 -8.41 -17.27
CA VAL A 131 -4.42 -9.55 -18.16
C VAL A 131 -5.87 -9.96 -18.01
N ARG A 132 -6.63 -9.86 -19.09
CA ARG A 132 -8.01 -10.36 -19.19
C ARG A 132 -8.04 -11.55 -20.09
N GLN A 133 -8.68 -12.62 -19.65
CA GLN A 133 -8.83 -13.84 -20.41
C GLN A 133 -10.28 -14.32 -20.34
N ASP A 134 -10.84 -14.65 -21.50
CA ASP A 134 -12.08 -15.39 -21.61
C ASP A 134 -11.77 -16.76 -22.17
N PHE A 135 -12.24 -17.80 -21.50
CA PHE A 135 -11.96 -19.19 -21.85
C PHE A 135 -13.18 -20.07 -21.67
N SER A 136 -13.29 -21.09 -22.48
CA SER A 136 -14.38 -22.06 -22.36
C SER A 136 -13.87 -23.33 -21.65
N SER A 137 -14.73 -23.92 -20.83
CA SER A 137 -14.48 -25.24 -20.26
C SER A 137 -14.59 -26.38 -21.30
N SER A 138 -15.22 -26.11 -22.46
CA SER A 138 -15.50 -27.12 -23.50
C SER A 138 -14.67 -26.94 -24.78
N SER A 139 -13.91 -25.84 -24.91
CA SER A 139 -13.06 -25.60 -26.09
C SER A 139 -11.67 -25.11 -25.65
N SER A 140 -10.70 -25.29 -26.51
CA SER A 140 -9.33 -24.79 -26.30
C SER A 140 -9.18 -23.31 -26.69
N GLU A 141 -10.24 -22.64 -27.09
CA GLU A 141 -10.21 -21.24 -27.47
C GLU A 141 -10.10 -20.35 -26.23
N THR A 142 -9.11 -19.49 -26.20
CA THR A 142 -8.87 -18.51 -25.17
C THR A 142 -8.68 -17.15 -25.84
N MET A 143 -9.54 -16.20 -25.50
CA MET A 143 -9.32 -14.81 -25.86
C MET A 143 -8.53 -14.12 -24.73
N ARG A 144 -7.42 -13.55 -25.08
CA ARG A 144 -6.56 -12.86 -24.13
C ARG A 144 -6.32 -11.41 -24.56
N ASN A 145 -6.43 -10.49 -23.62
CA ASN A 145 -6.09 -9.09 -23.83
C ASN A 145 -5.19 -8.64 -22.67
N ASP A 146 -3.99 -8.21 -23.02
CA ASP A 146 -2.99 -7.72 -22.07
C ASP A 146 -2.81 -6.22 -22.24
N THR A 147 -2.86 -5.49 -21.14
CA THR A 147 -2.60 -4.06 -21.11
C THR A 147 -1.50 -3.79 -20.11
N ILE A 148 -0.44 -3.12 -20.56
CA ILE A 148 0.64 -2.66 -19.69
C ILE A 148 0.60 -1.14 -19.69
N THR A 149 0.49 -0.57 -18.50
CA THR A 149 0.45 0.88 -18.31
C THR A 149 1.56 1.29 -17.36
N ASN A 150 2.43 2.16 -17.84
CA ASN A 150 3.42 2.83 -17.00
C ASN A 150 2.82 4.11 -16.47
N GLY A 151 2.95 4.35 -15.20
CA GLY A 151 2.34 5.49 -14.54
C GLY A 151 3.15 5.96 -13.34
N ARG A 152 2.51 6.77 -12.52
CA ARG A 152 3.06 7.28 -11.27
C ARG A 152 2.03 7.17 -10.17
N TYR A 153 2.49 6.74 -8.99
CA TYR A 153 1.71 6.84 -7.77
C TYR A 153 2.22 8.00 -6.95
N THR A 154 1.36 8.97 -6.68
CA THR A 154 1.64 10.09 -5.79
C THR A 154 1.26 9.71 -4.36
N SER A 155 2.26 9.57 -3.50
CA SER A 155 2.08 9.37 -2.06
C SER A 155 1.92 10.73 -1.39
N PRO A 156 0.87 10.95 -0.59
CA PRO A 156 0.58 12.26 -0.04
C PRO A 156 1.56 12.69 1.04
N LEU A 157 1.59 13.99 1.30
CA LEU A 157 2.24 14.61 2.44
C LEU A 157 1.77 13.99 3.75
N GLN A 158 2.71 13.71 4.66
CA GLN A 158 2.43 13.25 6.02
C GLN A 158 3.15 14.13 7.04
N ILE A 159 2.44 14.53 8.08
CA ILE A 159 2.96 15.27 9.23
C ILE A 159 2.55 14.51 10.48
N GLY A 160 3.51 14.29 11.37
CA GLY A 160 3.27 13.70 12.68
C GLY A 160 3.75 14.62 13.78
N ALA A 161 3.02 14.67 14.89
CA ALA A 161 3.44 15.32 16.12
C ALA A 161 3.13 14.44 17.31
N GLY A 162 4.02 14.42 18.29
CA GLY A 162 3.85 13.58 19.46
C GLY A 162 4.47 14.21 20.69
N LEU A 163 3.98 13.79 21.84
CA LEU A 163 4.54 14.15 23.13
C LEU A 163 4.63 12.91 24.02
N SER A 164 5.65 12.84 24.88
CA SER A 164 5.73 11.85 25.91
C SER A 164 6.25 12.45 27.21
N TYR A 165 5.63 12.06 28.31
CA TYR A 165 6.06 12.43 29.66
C TYR A 165 6.52 11.18 30.38
N ARG A 166 7.74 11.27 30.99
CA ARG A 166 8.39 10.17 31.70
C ARG A 166 8.71 10.58 33.13
N VAL A 167 8.51 9.66 34.06
CA VAL A 167 8.94 9.74 35.45
C VAL A 167 9.93 8.61 35.74
N ALA A 168 11.22 8.90 35.63
CA ALA A 168 12.34 7.95 35.85
C ALA A 168 12.05 6.54 35.34
N ASN A 169 12.15 5.54 36.21
CA ASN A 169 11.88 4.13 35.92
C ASN A 169 10.46 3.69 36.30
N SER A 170 9.57 4.65 36.66
CA SER A 170 8.26 4.33 37.20
C SER A 170 7.20 4.18 36.12
N TRP A 171 7.02 5.20 35.27
CA TRP A 171 6.02 5.18 34.21
C TRP A 171 6.31 6.22 33.11
N MET A 172 5.74 5.97 31.97
CA MET A 172 5.76 6.87 30.82
C MET A 172 4.37 6.89 30.18
N VAL A 173 3.90 8.08 29.81
CA VAL A 173 2.68 8.30 29.04
C VAL A 173 3.05 9.10 27.81
N GLY A 174 2.51 8.68 26.66
CA GLY A 174 2.71 9.37 25.40
C GLY A 174 1.43 9.42 24.59
N ALA A 175 1.35 10.42 23.71
CA ALA A 175 0.31 10.55 22.72
C ALA A 175 0.93 11.10 21.43
N ASP A 176 0.43 10.62 20.29
CA ASP A 176 0.82 11.10 18.97
C ASP A 176 -0.37 11.25 18.05
N VAL A 177 -0.23 12.15 17.10
CA VAL A 177 -1.19 12.39 16.02
C VAL A 177 -0.46 12.42 14.68
N ARG A 178 -1.07 11.81 13.67
CA ARG A 178 -0.58 11.85 12.29
C ARG A 178 -1.65 12.39 11.37
N TYR A 179 -1.27 13.36 10.59
CA TYR A 179 -2.06 13.91 9.49
C TYR A 179 -1.50 13.43 8.16
N THR A 180 -2.36 12.92 7.29
CA THR A 180 -2.02 12.51 5.92
C THR A 180 -3.01 13.12 4.96
N GLN A 181 -2.51 13.83 3.93
CA GLN A 181 -3.34 14.53 2.96
C GLN A 181 -3.84 13.56 1.87
N TRP A 182 -4.71 12.62 2.23
CA TRP A 182 -5.19 11.57 1.33
C TRP A 182 -5.88 12.07 0.06
N SER A 183 -6.43 13.28 0.07
CA SER A 183 -7.04 13.91 -1.11
C SER A 183 -6.07 14.12 -2.29
N LYS A 184 -4.76 14.06 -2.02
CA LYS A 184 -3.71 14.15 -3.03
C LYS A 184 -3.10 12.80 -3.42
N ALA A 185 -3.54 11.71 -2.79
CA ALA A 185 -3.11 10.38 -3.20
C ALA A 185 -3.79 10.02 -4.53
N GLN A 186 -3.02 9.80 -5.56
CA GLN A 186 -3.56 9.43 -6.88
C GLN A 186 -2.61 8.55 -7.66
N PHE A 187 -3.20 7.70 -8.50
CA PHE A 187 -2.50 6.99 -9.55
C PHE A 187 -2.68 7.79 -10.85
N GLU A 188 -1.59 8.21 -11.43
CA GLU A 188 -1.54 8.78 -12.78
C GLU A 188 -1.12 7.63 -13.71
N ASP A 189 -2.08 6.98 -14.32
CA ASP A 189 -1.81 6.08 -15.42
C ASP A 189 -1.48 6.98 -16.64
N LEU A 190 -0.29 6.84 -17.18
CA LEU A 190 0.01 7.40 -18.48
C LEU A 190 -0.86 6.63 -19.46
N GLU A 191 -1.98 7.20 -19.86
CA GLU A 191 -2.83 6.64 -20.88
C GLU A 191 -1.98 6.28 -22.09
N ALA A 192 -2.04 5.01 -22.48
CA ALA A 192 -1.61 4.65 -23.81
C ALA A 192 -2.46 5.51 -24.75
N GLN A 193 -1.88 6.51 -25.39
CA GLN A 193 -2.54 7.19 -26.48
C GLN A 193 -2.84 6.12 -27.51
N PHE A 194 -4.09 5.69 -27.55
CA PHE A 194 -4.60 4.98 -28.71
C PHE A 194 -4.46 5.95 -29.88
N LYS A 195 -3.42 5.78 -30.67
CA LYS A 195 -3.40 6.32 -32.01
C LYS A 195 -4.37 5.48 -32.81
N ASP A 196 -5.51 6.09 -33.16
CA ASP A 196 -6.38 5.61 -34.22
C ASP A 196 -5.60 5.44 -35.54
#